data_074b96d6afa1388154a207cd1d158a49
#
_entry.id   074b96d6afa1388154a207cd1d158a49
#
_cell.length_a   1.000
_cell.length_b   1.000
_cell.length_c   1.000
_cell.angle_alpha   90.00
_cell.angle_beta   90.00
_cell.angle_gamma   90.00
#
_symmetry.space_group_name_H-M   'P 1'
#
loop_
_entity.id
_entity.type
_entity.pdbx_description
1 polymer ?
#
loop_
_entity_poly.entity_id
_entity_poly.type
_entity_poly.pdbx_seq_one_letter_code
_entity_poly.pdbx_strand_id
1 'polypeptide(L)'
;GVKGMSGKEQDKILDLIKQGKKIDAYPELKQQKRQNIIFNKVEEFIEEGFNNIVIGGYSAGGWASLNLISRYPDKFKGAIAFNPAFAGPKQEWNKELPNWGFFREEQINQLKKTDTLNALVFVHKNDEFETPETLSFLYNFNEINMIDYSELKATECTWANVNKTMPKEAGHYIPQSNCFTEYENQNEFILNYLESIF
;
A
#
# COMPACT_ATOMS: atom_id res chain seq x y z
N GLY A 1 -0.47 -2.00 14.47
CA GLY A 1 0.25 -2.43 13.25
C GLY A 1 0.54 -3.93 13.30
N VAL A 2 0.57 -4.56 12.14
CA VAL A 2 0.95 -5.98 12.04
C VAL A 2 2.42 -6.11 12.37
N LYS A 3 2.77 -6.93 13.40
CA LYS A 3 4.17 -7.22 13.75
C LYS A 3 4.93 -7.74 12.54
N GLY A 4 6.22 -7.45 12.46
CA GLY A 4 7.13 -8.09 11.51
C GLY A 4 7.02 -9.62 11.60
N MET A 5 7.31 -10.31 10.49
CA MET A 5 7.39 -11.77 10.54
C MET A 5 8.52 -12.19 11.46
N SER A 6 8.27 -13.18 12.31
CA SER A 6 9.32 -13.82 13.11
C SER A 6 10.27 -14.60 12.19
N GLY A 7 11.48 -14.87 12.64
CA GLY A 7 12.43 -15.72 11.92
C GLY A 7 11.81 -17.08 11.52
N LYS A 8 11.06 -17.70 12.43
CA LYS A 8 10.37 -18.97 12.15
C LYS A 8 9.34 -18.88 11.04
N GLU A 9 8.61 -17.77 10.93
CA GLU A 9 7.64 -17.56 9.83
C GLU A 9 8.36 -17.33 8.51
N GLN A 10 9.49 -16.63 8.50
CA GLN A 10 10.32 -16.46 7.32
C GLN A 10 10.90 -17.81 6.88
N ASP A 11 11.43 -18.60 7.80
CA ASP A 11 11.98 -19.94 7.53
C ASP A 11 10.92 -20.86 6.89
N LYS A 12 9.68 -20.85 7.42
CA LYS A 12 8.57 -21.62 6.84
C LYS A 12 8.30 -21.24 5.39
N ILE A 13 8.25 -19.94 5.08
CA ILE A 13 8.06 -19.44 3.70
C ILE A 13 9.22 -19.90 2.81
N LEU A 14 10.45 -19.71 3.27
CA LEU A 14 11.64 -20.10 2.52
C LEU A 14 11.67 -21.61 2.24
N ASP A 15 11.27 -22.43 3.20
CA ASP A 15 11.22 -23.89 3.03
C ASP A 15 10.15 -24.30 2.01
N LEU A 16 8.97 -23.67 2.02
CA LEU A 16 7.95 -23.91 1.01
C LEU A 16 8.44 -23.51 -0.39
N ILE A 17 9.12 -22.37 -0.49
CA ILE A 17 9.70 -21.90 -1.76
C ILE A 17 10.79 -22.87 -2.26
N LYS A 18 11.70 -23.34 -1.39
CA LYS A 18 12.75 -24.32 -1.73
C LYS A 18 12.17 -25.65 -2.21
N GLN A 19 11.01 -26.05 -1.68
CA GLN A 19 10.27 -27.24 -2.12
C GLN A 19 9.48 -27.01 -3.43
N GLY A 20 9.58 -25.83 -4.05
CA GLY A 20 8.78 -25.46 -5.23
C GLY A 20 7.31 -25.15 -4.95
N LYS A 21 6.90 -25.09 -3.68
CA LYS A 21 5.53 -24.85 -3.22
C LYS A 21 5.24 -23.36 -3.03
N LYS A 22 5.49 -22.54 -4.05
CA LYS A 22 5.32 -21.08 -3.97
C LYS A 22 3.87 -20.67 -3.65
N ILE A 23 2.89 -21.37 -4.23
CA ILE A 23 1.47 -21.10 -3.98
C ILE A 23 1.11 -21.38 -2.52
N ASP A 24 1.64 -22.46 -1.94
CA ASP A 24 1.42 -22.80 -0.53
C ASP A 24 2.06 -21.79 0.43
N ALA A 25 3.13 -21.12 0.00
CA ALA A 25 3.78 -20.05 0.76
C ALA A 25 2.97 -18.74 0.78
N TYR A 26 2.10 -18.51 -0.20
CA TYR A 26 1.38 -17.25 -0.36
C TYR A 26 0.51 -16.84 0.85
N PRO A 27 -0.31 -17.74 1.45
CA PRO A 27 -1.12 -17.40 2.64
C PRO A 27 -0.27 -17.01 3.86
N GLU A 28 0.98 -17.45 3.91
CA GLU A 28 1.90 -17.15 5.03
C GLU A 28 2.56 -15.77 4.92
N LEU A 29 2.44 -15.11 3.75
CA LEU A 29 3.02 -13.79 3.55
C LEU A 29 2.45 -12.76 4.52
N LYS A 30 3.33 -11.90 5.03
CA LYS A 30 2.94 -10.79 5.92
C LYS A 30 1.85 -9.91 5.30
N GLN A 31 1.89 -9.66 4.00
CA GLN A 31 0.86 -8.88 3.31
C GLN A 31 -0.50 -9.59 3.32
N GLN A 32 -0.54 -10.89 3.08
CA GLN A 32 -1.80 -11.64 3.13
C GLN A 32 -2.37 -11.66 4.55
N LYS A 33 -1.52 -11.91 5.55
CA LYS A 33 -1.93 -11.87 6.97
C LYS A 33 -2.47 -10.49 7.37
N ARG A 34 -1.83 -9.41 6.89
CA ARG A 34 -2.30 -8.04 7.12
C ARG A 34 -3.68 -7.82 6.52
N GLN A 35 -3.90 -8.20 5.27
CA GLN A 35 -5.20 -8.08 4.61
C GLN A 35 -6.29 -8.82 5.39
N ASN A 36 -6.02 -10.04 5.83
CA ASN A 36 -6.98 -10.84 6.60
C ASN A 36 -7.35 -10.15 7.95
N ILE A 37 -6.36 -9.61 8.67
CA ILE A 37 -6.60 -8.90 9.94
C ILE A 37 -7.45 -7.66 9.72
N ILE A 38 -7.15 -6.88 8.67
CA ILE A 38 -7.90 -5.67 8.34
C ILE A 38 -9.33 -6.06 7.94
N PHE A 39 -9.49 -7.06 7.09
CA PHE A 39 -10.80 -7.51 6.64
C PHE A 39 -11.68 -7.98 7.79
N ASN A 40 -11.15 -8.78 8.71
CA ASN A 40 -11.91 -9.20 9.90
C ASN A 40 -12.39 -8.00 10.72
N LYS A 41 -11.55 -6.95 10.84
CA LYS A 41 -11.97 -5.74 11.56
C LYS A 41 -13.06 -4.96 10.80
N VAL A 42 -13.03 -4.97 9.48
CA VAL A 42 -14.09 -4.37 8.65
C VAL A 42 -15.40 -5.13 8.81
N GLU A 43 -15.38 -6.46 8.86
CA GLU A 43 -16.57 -7.26 9.12
C GLU A 43 -17.21 -6.91 10.47
N GLU A 44 -16.41 -6.71 11.52
CA GLU A 44 -16.91 -6.23 12.82
C GLU A 44 -17.65 -4.89 12.68
N PHE A 45 -17.09 -3.90 11.95
CA PHE A 45 -17.76 -2.61 11.71
C PHE A 45 -19.06 -2.76 10.91
N ILE A 46 -19.09 -3.67 9.94
CA ILE A 46 -20.31 -3.95 9.17
C ILE A 46 -21.41 -4.53 10.10
N GLU A 47 -21.03 -5.45 10.99
CA GLU A 47 -21.95 -6.01 12.01
C GLU A 47 -22.45 -4.94 12.97
N GLU A 48 -21.65 -3.92 13.27
CA GLU A 48 -22.04 -2.73 14.05
C GLU A 48 -22.95 -1.76 13.27
N GLY A 49 -23.20 -2.00 11.98
CA GLY A 49 -24.10 -1.22 11.11
C GLY A 49 -23.43 -0.17 10.24
N PHE A 50 -22.09 -0.12 10.21
CA PHE A 50 -21.37 0.76 9.28
C PHE A 50 -21.42 0.18 7.85
N ASN A 51 -21.88 0.97 6.89
CA ASN A 51 -22.03 0.55 5.48
C ASN A 51 -21.30 1.47 4.49
N ASN A 52 -20.76 2.59 4.97
CA ASN A 52 -19.97 3.53 4.18
C ASN A 52 -18.51 3.49 4.67
N ILE A 53 -17.75 2.51 4.21
CA ILE A 53 -16.40 2.26 4.68
C ILE A 53 -15.39 2.66 3.62
N VAL A 54 -14.50 3.60 3.96
CA VAL A 54 -13.30 3.93 3.21
C VAL A 54 -12.10 3.40 3.98
N ILE A 55 -11.19 2.73 3.31
CA ILE A 55 -10.00 2.19 3.92
C ILE A 55 -8.77 3.03 3.52
N GLY A 56 -7.93 3.38 4.49
CA GLY A 56 -6.71 4.13 4.23
C GLY A 56 -5.46 3.44 4.74
N GLY A 57 -4.34 3.69 4.09
CA GLY A 57 -3.07 3.15 4.55
C GLY A 57 -1.85 3.76 3.89
N TYR A 58 -0.74 3.67 4.61
CA TYR A 58 0.59 4.07 4.17
C TYR A 58 1.45 2.84 3.89
N SER A 59 2.31 2.92 2.85
CA SER A 59 3.26 1.85 2.52
C SER A 59 2.55 0.51 2.31
N ALA A 60 2.96 -0.51 3.03
CA ALA A 60 2.34 -1.84 3.01
C ALA A 60 0.87 -1.85 3.45
N GLY A 61 0.41 -0.83 4.20
CA GLY A 61 -0.99 -0.59 4.51
C GLY A 61 -1.75 -0.08 3.29
N GLY A 62 -1.18 0.86 2.54
CA GLY A 62 -1.73 1.35 1.28
C GLY A 62 -1.87 0.23 0.24
N TRP A 63 -0.83 -0.61 0.11
CA TRP A 63 -0.90 -1.80 -0.75
C TRP A 63 -2.03 -2.76 -0.35
N ALA A 64 -2.17 -3.02 0.97
CA ALA A 64 -3.24 -3.86 1.48
C ALA A 64 -4.63 -3.28 1.21
N SER A 65 -4.78 -1.94 1.34
CA SER A 65 -6.05 -1.25 1.06
C SER A 65 -6.49 -1.44 -0.39
N LEU A 66 -5.59 -1.23 -1.36
CA LEU A 66 -5.88 -1.45 -2.78
C LEU A 66 -6.31 -2.90 -3.06
N ASN A 67 -5.61 -3.88 -2.47
CA ASN A 67 -5.97 -5.29 -2.64
C ASN A 67 -7.33 -5.64 -2.01
N LEU A 68 -7.66 -5.04 -0.88
CA LEU A 68 -8.93 -5.30 -0.20
C LEU A 68 -10.13 -4.75 -0.97
N ILE A 69 -10.06 -3.52 -1.49
CA ILE A 69 -11.17 -2.96 -2.27
C ILE A 69 -11.38 -3.72 -3.60
N SER A 70 -10.30 -4.22 -4.22
CA SER A 70 -10.40 -5.08 -5.40
C SER A 70 -11.08 -6.43 -5.10
N ARG A 71 -10.76 -7.04 -3.96
CA ARG A 71 -11.29 -8.37 -3.58
C ARG A 71 -12.71 -8.32 -3.04
N TYR A 72 -13.09 -7.22 -2.43
CA TYR A 72 -14.37 -7.05 -1.73
C TYR A 72 -15.01 -5.70 -2.08
N PRO A 73 -15.30 -5.44 -3.37
CA PRO A 73 -15.79 -4.13 -3.83
C PRO A 73 -17.11 -3.71 -3.15
N ASP A 74 -17.94 -4.68 -2.78
CA ASP A 74 -19.22 -4.41 -2.12
C ASP A 74 -19.09 -4.00 -0.63
N LYS A 75 -17.91 -4.18 -0.05
CA LYS A 75 -17.65 -3.88 1.36
C LYS A 75 -17.05 -2.47 1.57
N PHE A 76 -16.52 -1.87 0.51
CA PHE A 76 -15.82 -0.60 0.58
C PHE A 76 -16.36 0.40 -0.44
N LYS A 77 -16.42 1.66 -0.06
CA LYS A 77 -16.69 2.77 -0.99
C LYS A 77 -15.43 3.16 -1.77
N GLY A 78 -14.26 2.98 -1.16
CA GLY A 78 -12.98 3.26 -1.81
C GLY A 78 -11.78 3.12 -0.89
N ALA A 79 -10.60 3.50 -1.40
CA ALA A 79 -9.36 3.51 -0.64
C ALA A 79 -8.56 4.79 -0.81
N ILE A 80 -7.78 5.15 0.24
CA ILE A 80 -6.76 6.19 0.16
C ILE A 80 -5.41 5.54 0.48
N ALA A 81 -4.50 5.50 -0.49
CA ALA A 81 -3.21 4.85 -0.36
C ALA A 81 -2.07 5.87 -0.46
N PHE A 82 -1.26 5.95 0.58
CA PHE A 82 -0.08 6.81 0.63
C PHE A 82 1.17 5.96 0.37
N ASN A 83 1.88 6.23 -0.72
CA ASN A 83 3.08 5.50 -1.15
C ASN A 83 2.90 3.97 -0.97
N PRO A 84 1.90 3.36 -1.63
CA PRO A 84 1.63 1.94 -1.45
C PRO A 84 2.83 1.11 -1.89
N ALA A 85 3.28 0.19 -1.02
CA ALA A 85 4.42 -0.67 -1.31
C ALA A 85 4.16 -2.11 -0.86
N PHE A 86 4.47 -3.07 -1.75
CA PHE A 86 4.32 -4.49 -1.45
C PHE A 86 5.31 -4.98 -0.40
N ALA A 87 6.58 -4.61 -0.56
CA ALA A 87 7.68 -5.06 0.29
C ALA A 87 8.73 -3.94 0.46
N GLY A 88 9.90 -4.27 0.97
CA GLY A 88 11.05 -3.37 1.10
C GLY A 88 11.59 -2.83 -0.22
N PRO A 89 12.70 -2.08 -0.19
CA PRO A 89 13.28 -1.46 -1.38
C PRO A 89 13.47 -2.44 -2.51
N LYS A 90 13.12 -2.05 -3.74
CA LYS A 90 13.12 -2.93 -4.92
C LYS A 90 14.46 -3.62 -5.18
N GLN A 91 15.57 -2.94 -4.92
CA GLN A 91 16.91 -3.50 -5.08
C GLN A 91 17.21 -4.65 -4.10
N GLU A 92 16.42 -4.81 -3.05
CA GLU A 92 16.59 -5.87 -2.05
C GLU A 92 15.70 -7.08 -2.29
N TRP A 93 14.70 -6.98 -3.18
CA TRP A 93 13.70 -8.02 -3.42
C TRP A 93 14.29 -9.39 -3.76
N ASN A 94 15.44 -9.42 -4.43
CA ASN A 94 16.12 -10.66 -4.82
C ASN A 94 17.23 -11.08 -3.86
N LYS A 95 17.64 -10.22 -2.92
CA LYS A 95 18.74 -10.50 -1.99
C LYS A 95 18.25 -11.18 -0.72
N GLU A 96 17.26 -10.60 -0.08
CA GLU A 96 16.77 -11.06 1.24
C GLU A 96 15.67 -12.12 1.13
N LEU A 97 14.78 -11.98 0.14
CA LEU A 97 13.71 -12.94 -0.11
C LEU A 97 13.56 -13.19 -1.62
N PRO A 98 14.32 -14.13 -2.15
CA PRO A 98 14.16 -14.56 -3.54
C PRO A 98 12.69 -14.93 -3.75
N ASN A 99 12.09 -14.35 -4.79
CA ASN A 99 10.67 -14.49 -5.18
C ASN A 99 9.70 -13.42 -4.63
N TRP A 100 10.16 -12.34 -4.01
CA TRP A 100 9.27 -11.19 -3.74
C TRP A 100 8.56 -10.71 -5.02
N GLY A 101 9.28 -10.67 -6.14
CA GLY A 101 8.69 -10.34 -7.43
C GLY A 101 7.53 -11.24 -7.80
N PHE A 102 7.66 -12.55 -7.60
CA PHE A 102 6.56 -13.50 -7.84
C PHE A 102 5.34 -13.16 -7.00
N PHE A 103 5.49 -12.97 -5.71
CA PHE A 103 4.36 -12.69 -4.82
C PHE A 103 3.74 -11.30 -5.06
N ARG A 104 4.56 -10.33 -5.46
CA ARG A 104 4.06 -9.02 -5.88
C ARG A 104 3.19 -9.15 -7.14
N GLU A 105 3.66 -9.88 -8.14
CA GLU A 105 2.90 -10.12 -9.37
C GLU A 105 1.61 -10.89 -9.11
N GLU A 106 1.60 -11.86 -8.22
CA GLU A 106 0.38 -12.56 -7.81
C GLU A 106 -0.66 -11.60 -7.21
N GLN A 107 -0.24 -10.63 -6.40
CA GLN A 107 -1.15 -9.61 -5.87
C GLN A 107 -1.61 -8.63 -6.94
N ILE A 108 -0.74 -8.24 -7.87
CA ILE A 108 -1.13 -7.42 -9.03
C ILE A 108 -2.15 -8.18 -9.91
N ASN A 109 -1.93 -9.47 -10.13
CA ASN A 109 -2.87 -10.30 -10.88
C ASN A 109 -4.22 -10.46 -10.16
N GLN A 110 -4.24 -10.41 -8.83
CA GLN A 110 -5.48 -10.34 -8.07
C GLN A 110 -6.19 -9.01 -8.26
N LEU A 111 -5.47 -7.89 -8.21
CA LEU A 111 -6.02 -6.57 -8.51
C LEU A 111 -6.67 -6.56 -9.90
N LYS A 112 -6.00 -7.10 -10.92
CA LYS A 112 -6.46 -7.14 -12.30
C LYS A 112 -7.71 -8.01 -12.57
N LYS A 113 -8.28 -8.63 -11.53
CA LYS A 113 -9.57 -9.36 -11.67
C LYS A 113 -10.78 -8.41 -11.67
N THR A 114 -10.59 -7.15 -11.35
CA THR A 114 -11.59 -6.09 -11.51
C THR A 114 -11.10 -5.05 -12.51
N ASP A 115 -12.02 -4.41 -13.21
CA ASP A 115 -11.74 -3.31 -14.13
C ASP A 115 -11.84 -1.95 -13.42
N THR A 116 -12.43 -1.93 -12.23
CA THR A 116 -12.67 -0.72 -11.44
C THR A 116 -11.96 -0.82 -10.09
N LEU A 117 -11.24 0.24 -9.74
CA LEU A 117 -10.56 0.35 -8.47
C LEU A 117 -10.74 1.79 -7.94
N ASN A 118 -11.81 2.01 -7.17
CA ASN A 118 -12.08 3.34 -6.63
C ASN A 118 -11.05 3.69 -5.55
N ALA A 119 -10.00 4.42 -5.94
CA ALA A 119 -8.92 4.78 -5.04
C ALA A 119 -8.27 6.12 -5.35
N LEU A 120 -7.89 6.82 -4.27
CA LEU A 120 -6.95 7.95 -4.30
C LEU A 120 -5.57 7.44 -3.88
N VAL A 121 -4.57 7.59 -4.75
CA VAL A 121 -3.22 7.04 -4.54
C VAL A 121 -2.19 8.16 -4.64
N PHE A 122 -1.49 8.41 -3.57
CA PHE A 122 -0.36 9.35 -3.53
C PHE A 122 0.93 8.60 -3.83
N VAL A 123 1.74 9.14 -4.77
CA VAL A 123 2.99 8.54 -5.22
C VAL A 123 4.10 9.58 -5.33
N HIS A 124 5.36 9.15 -5.19
CA HIS A 124 6.51 10.02 -5.27
C HIS A 124 7.65 9.37 -6.07
N LYS A 125 8.27 10.13 -7.00
CA LYS A 125 9.33 9.62 -7.91
C LYS A 125 10.59 9.12 -7.20
N ASN A 126 10.91 9.66 -6.02
CA ASN A 126 12.05 9.26 -5.21
C ASN A 126 11.66 8.26 -4.11
N ASP A 127 10.55 7.54 -4.29
CA ASP A 127 10.20 6.41 -3.43
C ASP A 127 11.11 5.23 -3.76
N GLU A 128 11.93 4.78 -2.81
CA GLU A 128 12.85 3.66 -2.99
C GLU A 128 12.15 2.30 -3.00
N PHE A 129 10.88 2.24 -2.59
CA PHE A 129 10.08 1.01 -2.54
C PHE A 129 9.27 0.82 -3.82
N GLU A 130 8.40 1.78 -4.15
CA GLU A 130 7.56 1.76 -5.34
C GLU A 130 7.50 3.16 -5.94
N THR A 131 7.96 3.32 -7.16
CA THR A 131 7.87 4.59 -7.88
C THR A 131 6.59 4.67 -8.72
N PRO A 132 6.19 5.85 -9.25
CA PRO A 132 5.08 5.95 -10.19
C PRO A 132 5.19 4.96 -11.36
N GLU A 133 6.41 4.69 -11.86
CA GLU A 133 6.64 3.75 -12.95
C GLU A 133 6.35 2.30 -12.54
N THR A 134 6.76 1.90 -11.32
CA THR A 134 6.48 0.54 -10.83
C THR A 134 5.01 0.32 -10.46
N LEU A 135 4.29 1.41 -10.20
CA LEU A 135 2.86 1.43 -9.93
C LEU A 135 2.02 1.76 -11.19
N SER A 136 2.65 1.89 -12.35
CA SER A 136 1.95 2.28 -13.60
C SER A 136 0.81 1.34 -14.01
N PHE A 137 0.84 0.10 -13.55
CA PHE A 137 -0.27 -0.85 -13.75
C PHE A 137 -1.60 -0.35 -13.17
N LEU A 138 -1.56 0.56 -12.20
CA LEU A 138 -2.76 1.15 -11.60
C LEU A 138 -3.53 2.03 -12.59
N TYR A 139 -2.87 2.65 -13.57
CA TYR A 139 -3.55 3.44 -14.62
C TYR A 139 -4.47 2.63 -15.53
N ASN A 140 -4.42 1.30 -15.46
CA ASN A 140 -5.32 0.44 -16.24
C ASN A 140 -6.69 0.24 -15.57
N PHE A 141 -6.90 0.75 -14.36
CA PHE A 141 -8.18 0.65 -13.67
C PHE A 141 -9.00 1.93 -13.85
N ASN A 142 -10.31 1.76 -13.97
CA ASN A 142 -11.26 2.86 -13.87
C ASN A 142 -11.34 3.37 -12.42
N GLU A 143 -11.69 4.64 -12.26
CA GLU A 143 -11.92 5.31 -10.97
C GLU A 143 -10.67 5.41 -10.07
N ILE A 144 -9.48 5.25 -10.63
CA ILE A 144 -8.25 5.50 -9.90
C ILE A 144 -7.78 6.95 -10.08
N ASN A 145 -7.49 7.62 -8.97
CA ASN A 145 -6.89 8.95 -8.95
C ASN A 145 -5.47 8.84 -8.40
N MET A 146 -4.46 9.00 -9.26
CA MET A 146 -3.06 9.01 -8.86
C MET A 146 -2.54 10.44 -8.75
N ILE A 147 -2.09 10.82 -7.57
CA ILE A 147 -1.49 12.12 -7.26
C ILE A 147 0.02 11.94 -7.11
N ASP A 148 0.76 12.44 -8.10
CA ASP A 148 2.21 12.55 -8.01
C ASP A 148 2.58 13.88 -7.33
N TYR A 149 3.07 13.78 -6.09
CA TYR A 149 3.50 14.93 -5.29
C TYR A 149 5.04 15.09 -5.26
N SER A 150 5.70 14.71 -6.35
CA SER A 150 7.17 14.71 -6.49
C SER A 150 7.81 16.11 -6.51
N GLU A 151 7.02 17.17 -6.49
CA GLU A 151 7.48 18.54 -6.24
C GLU A 151 7.96 18.74 -4.81
N LEU A 152 7.41 18.00 -3.83
CA LEU A 152 7.90 18.02 -2.46
C LEU A 152 9.26 17.30 -2.40
N LYS A 153 10.30 18.04 -2.06
CA LYS A 153 11.63 17.46 -1.94
C LYS A 153 11.90 17.03 -0.51
N ALA A 154 12.20 15.76 -0.30
CA ALA A 154 12.49 15.23 1.04
C ALA A 154 13.55 16.06 1.79
N THR A 155 14.56 16.61 1.09
CA THR A 155 15.60 17.48 1.68
C THR A 155 15.09 18.82 2.21
N GLU A 156 13.90 19.23 1.84
CA GLU A 156 13.23 20.45 2.31
C GLU A 156 12.26 20.14 3.47
N CYS A 157 12.09 18.86 3.80
CA CYS A 157 11.14 18.37 4.79
C CYS A 157 11.83 17.90 6.08
N THR A 158 11.09 17.94 7.18
CA THR A 158 11.51 17.37 8.47
C THR A 158 10.56 16.23 8.87
N TRP A 159 11.10 15.27 9.60
CA TRP A 159 10.27 14.23 10.20
C TRP A 159 9.26 14.84 11.16
N ALA A 160 8.00 14.42 11.08
CA ALA A 160 6.93 14.98 11.91
C ALA A 160 7.19 14.87 13.42
N ASN A 161 7.91 13.82 13.86
CA ASN A 161 8.15 13.53 15.28
C ASN A 161 9.52 13.98 15.79
N VAL A 162 10.43 14.40 14.90
CA VAL A 162 11.77 14.84 15.26
C VAL A 162 12.18 15.94 14.31
N ASN A 163 12.58 17.09 14.82
CA ASN A 163 13.00 18.24 13.98
C ASN A 163 14.35 17.96 13.29
N LYS A 164 14.35 16.97 12.37
CA LYS A 164 15.51 16.54 11.60
C LYS A 164 15.15 16.46 10.13
N THR A 165 15.95 17.08 9.28
CA THR A 165 15.81 17.07 7.82
C THR A 165 15.86 15.64 7.28
N MET A 166 15.01 15.34 6.32
CA MET A 166 14.95 14.04 5.66
C MET A 166 16.07 13.90 4.62
N PRO A 167 16.63 12.70 4.40
CA PRO A 167 17.56 12.44 3.31
C PRO A 167 16.86 12.51 1.94
N LYS A 168 17.62 12.73 0.87
CA LYS A 168 17.10 12.87 -0.49
C LYS A 168 16.28 11.65 -0.95
N GLU A 169 16.71 10.48 -0.53
CA GLU A 169 16.11 9.18 -0.89
C GLU A 169 14.86 8.85 -0.07
N ALA A 170 14.44 9.75 0.83
CA ALA A 170 13.32 9.51 1.74
C ALA A 170 11.94 9.79 1.11
N GLY A 171 11.81 9.74 -0.22
CA GLY A 171 10.53 9.96 -0.91
C GLY A 171 9.39 9.11 -0.37
N HIS A 172 9.69 7.85 -0.03
CA HIS A 172 8.73 6.95 0.59
C HIS A 172 8.12 7.50 1.89
N TYR A 173 8.90 8.23 2.66
CA TYR A 173 8.53 8.67 4.00
C TYR A 173 7.92 10.08 4.07
N ILE A 174 7.85 10.81 2.95
CA ILE A 174 7.27 12.16 2.90
C ILE A 174 5.86 12.21 3.52
N PRO A 175 4.97 11.21 3.37
CA PRO A 175 3.68 11.24 4.07
C PRO A 175 3.76 11.30 5.61
N GLN A 176 4.94 11.07 6.18
CA GLN A 176 5.20 11.20 7.61
C GLN A 176 5.97 12.47 7.98
N SER A 177 6.08 13.43 7.06
CA SER A 177 6.80 14.69 7.25
C SER A 177 5.87 15.87 7.47
N ASN A 178 6.44 16.99 7.94
CA ASN A 178 5.74 18.27 8.00
C ASN A 178 5.30 18.75 6.61
N CYS A 179 6.15 18.55 5.58
CA CYS A 179 5.82 18.98 4.22
C CYS A 179 4.50 18.39 3.72
N PHE A 180 4.23 17.11 4.02
CA PHE A 180 3.00 16.49 3.57
C PHE A 180 1.78 16.97 4.35
N THR A 181 1.94 17.21 5.66
CA THR A 181 0.85 17.75 6.49
C THR A 181 0.54 19.21 6.17
N GLU A 182 1.52 19.96 5.66
CA GLU A 182 1.43 21.36 5.25
C GLU A 182 1.17 21.50 3.73
N TYR A 183 1.12 20.40 3.00
CA TYR A 183 0.87 20.40 1.56
C TYR A 183 -0.57 20.86 1.30
N GLU A 184 -0.72 22.08 0.80
CA GLU A 184 -2.01 22.77 0.69
C GLU A 184 -3.07 21.96 -0.06
N ASN A 185 -2.66 21.23 -1.10
CA ASN A 185 -3.58 20.46 -1.93
C ASN A 185 -3.95 19.09 -1.36
N GLN A 186 -3.20 18.56 -0.36
CA GLN A 186 -3.47 17.21 0.15
C GLN A 186 -4.87 17.06 0.71
N ASN A 187 -5.29 18.00 1.54
CA ASN A 187 -6.61 17.97 2.15
C ASN A 187 -7.70 18.14 1.10
N GLU A 188 -7.47 19.00 0.10
CA GLU A 188 -8.40 19.21 -1.01
C GLU A 188 -8.58 17.92 -1.83
N PHE A 189 -7.51 17.25 -2.21
CA PHE A 189 -7.58 15.96 -2.92
C PHE A 189 -8.36 14.92 -2.13
N ILE A 190 -8.10 14.81 -0.82
CA ILE A 190 -8.80 13.84 0.04
C ILE A 190 -10.28 14.20 0.18
N LEU A 191 -10.60 15.47 0.43
CA LEU A 191 -11.99 15.91 0.57
C LEU A 191 -12.78 15.72 -0.72
N ASN A 192 -12.24 16.18 -1.86
CA ASN A 192 -12.88 16.02 -3.16
C ASN A 192 -13.11 14.54 -3.50
N TYR A 193 -12.13 13.67 -3.17
CA TYR A 193 -12.29 12.24 -3.37
C TYR A 193 -13.41 11.68 -2.48
N LEU A 194 -13.43 12.02 -1.19
CA LEU A 194 -14.48 11.55 -0.29
C LEU A 194 -15.87 12.05 -0.72
N GLU A 195 -16.00 13.31 -1.11
CA GLU A 195 -17.25 13.87 -1.63
C GLU A 195 -17.73 13.18 -2.92
N SER A 196 -16.80 12.67 -3.73
CA SER A 196 -17.15 11.98 -4.98
C SER A 196 -17.69 10.57 -4.79
N ILE A 197 -17.46 9.95 -3.63
CA ILE A 197 -17.81 8.55 -3.35
C ILE A 197 -18.94 8.38 -2.33
N PHE A 198 -19.41 9.48 -1.71
CA PHE A 198 -20.56 9.53 -0.79
C PHE A 198 -21.72 10.34 -1.35
#